data_c8b3b479387e6db7a25135e84fe5dbf4
#
_entry.id   c8b3b479387e6db7a25135e84fe5dbf4
#
_cell.length_a   1.000
_cell.length_b   1.000
_cell.length_c   1.000
_cell.angle_alpha   90.00
_cell.angle_beta   90.00
_cell.angle_gamma   90.00
#
_symmetry.space_group_name_H-M   'P 1'
#
loop_
_entity.id
_entity.type
_entity.pdbx_description
1 polymer ?
#
loop_
_entity_poly.entity_id
_entity_poly.type
_entity_poly.pdbx_seq_one_letter_code
_entity_poly.pdbx_strand_id
1 'polypeptide(L)'
;MKRFITHANGNKIFKKLVLMVLPMVLMIMMITPSNGALAADQSNTDSLKGVSLFNGSWTVAIQAANLQYVSAEPSGNVVANRSAVNEWEKFELIPTGELYTFALKAKSNGKYVSFEQNGRVVADRTSIGAWEKFILYNGGDNRIYVLQALSNGRFISANGGRELTANSYVAGSWERFVIVYF
;
A
#
# COMPACT_ATOMS: atom_id res chain seq x y z
N MET A 1 -1.41 -8.06 -47.11
CA MET A 1 -2.13 -8.58 -45.94
C MET A 1 -1.40 -8.22 -44.67
N LYS A 2 -1.83 -7.19 -43.96
CA LYS A 2 -1.25 -6.78 -42.66
C LYS A 2 -2.13 -7.33 -41.54
N ARG A 3 -1.59 -8.22 -40.70
CA ARG A 3 -2.29 -8.74 -39.54
C ARG A 3 -2.21 -7.72 -38.40
N PHE A 4 -3.40 -7.30 -37.93
CA PHE A 4 -3.54 -6.52 -36.71
C PHE A 4 -3.35 -7.47 -35.51
N ILE A 5 -2.35 -7.22 -34.69
CA ILE A 5 -2.19 -7.88 -33.39
C ILE A 5 -2.99 -7.06 -32.39
N THR A 6 -4.12 -7.60 -31.95
CA THR A 6 -4.95 -7.00 -30.90
C THR A 6 -4.29 -7.20 -29.54
N HIS A 7 -3.95 -6.12 -28.89
CA HIS A 7 -3.51 -6.09 -27.48
C HIS A 7 -4.73 -6.30 -26.56
N ALA A 8 -5.02 -7.55 -26.24
CA ALA A 8 -6.11 -7.92 -25.33
C ALA A 8 -5.58 -8.58 -24.05
N ASN A 9 -4.68 -7.93 -23.29
CA ASN A 9 -4.19 -8.52 -22.04
C ASN A 9 -4.28 -7.62 -20.80
N GLY A 10 -4.67 -6.34 -20.91
CA GLY A 10 -4.81 -5.44 -19.77
C GLY A 10 -6.03 -5.72 -18.89
N ASN A 11 -7.09 -6.29 -19.46
CA ASN A 11 -8.40 -6.40 -18.78
C ASN A 11 -8.54 -7.63 -17.87
N LYS A 12 -7.68 -8.64 -18.01
CA LYS A 12 -7.76 -9.87 -17.21
C LYS A 12 -7.16 -9.73 -15.82
N ILE A 13 -6.13 -8.90 -15.68
CA ILE A 13 -5.45 -8.68 -14.39
C ILE A 13 -6.33 -7.80 -13.48
N PHE A 14 -6.97 -6.78 -14.06
CA PHE A 14 -7.89 -5.90 -13.32
C PHE A 14 -9.13 -6.65 -12.81
N LYS A 15 -9.71 -7.56 -13.62
CA LYS A 15 -10.83 -8.40 -13.20
C LYS A 15 -10.46 -9.38 -12.07
N LYS A 16 -9.23 -9.90 -12.05
CA LYS A 16 -8.77 -10.79 -10.97
C LYS A 16 -8.51 -10.03 -9.66
N LEU A 17 -8.00 -8.81 -9.72
CA LEU A 17 -7.74 -7.99 -8.53
C LEU A 17 -9.06 -7.56 -7.87
N VAL A 18 -10.05 -7.13 -8.65
CA VAL A 18 -11.39 -6.76 -8.15
C VAL A 18 -12.15 -8.00 -7.65
N LEU A 19 -11.95 -9.18 -8.26
CA LEU A 19 -12.66 -10.40 -7.88
C LEU A 19 -12.08 -11.08 -6.63
N MET A 20 -10.82 -10.81 -6.25
CA MET A 20 -10.23 -11.34 -5.01
C MET A 20 -10.57 -10.51 -3.75
N VAL A 21 -10.92 -9.25 -3.91
CA VAL A 21 -11.33 -8.39 -2.78
C VAL A 21 -12.82 -8.50 -2.51
N LEU A 22 -13.64 -8.73 -3.53
CA LEU A 22 -15.10 -8.80 -3.42
C LEU A 22 -15.65 -9.97 -2.56
N PRO A 23 -15.12 -11.22 -2.63
CA PRO A 23 -15.69 -12.31 -1.83
C PRO A 23 -15.37 -12.17 -0.32
N MET A 24 -14.33 -11.44 0.07
CA MET A 24 -14.00 -11.26 1.49
C MET A 24 -14.85 -10.17 2.16
N VAL A 25 -15.32 -9.18 1.41
CA VAL A 25 -16.25 -8.15 1.88
C VAL A 25 -17.69 -8.67 1.87
N LEU A 26 -18.06 -9.55 0.93
CA LEU A 26 -19.44 -10.09 0.85
C LEU A 26 -19.72 -11.18 1.88
N MET A 27 -18.69 -11.82 2.45
CA MET A 27 -18.88 -12.84 3.50
C MET A 27 -19.22 -12.23 4.88
N ILE A 28 -19.05 -10.92 5.06
CA ILE A 28 -19.39 -10.23 6.32
C ILE A 28 -20.85 -9.70 6.32
N MET A 29 -21.54 -9.65 5.16
CA MET A 29 -22.88 -9.06 5.03
C MET A 29 -24.04 -10.05 4.95
N MET A 30 -23.83 -11.36 5.13
CA MET A 30 -24.94 -12.34 5.18
C MET A 30 -25.07 -12.98 6.57
N ILE A 31 -25.24 -12.18 7.61
CA ILE A 31 -25.87 -12.64 8.84
C ILE A 31 -27.20 -11.93 8.94
N THR A 32 -28.26 -12.54 8.39
CA THR A 32 -29.63 -12.15 8.68
C THR A 32 -29.95 -12.54 10.12
N PRO A 33 -30.51 -11.65 10.96
CA PRO A 33 -30.92 -12.05 12.28
C PRO A 33 -32.22 -12.89 12.17
N SER A 34 -32.12 -14.18 12.37
CA SER A 34 -33.26 -14.98 12.74
C SER A 34 -33.56 -14.75 14.25
N ASN A 35 -34.74 -14.24 14.55
CA ASN A 35 -35.23 -14.09 15.92
C ASN A 35 -35.25 -15.44 16.63
N GLY A 36 -34.27 -15.69 17.46
CA GLY A 36 -34.20 -16.77 18.41
C GLY A 36 -33.27 -16.33 19.52
N ALA A 37 -33.83 -16.05 20.71
CA ALA A 37 -33.06 -15.75 21.91
C ALA A 37 -32.20 -16.97 22.27
N LEU A 38 -30.92 -16.91 21.93
CA LEU A 38 -29.89 -17.81 22.41
C LEU A 38 -28.86 -16.98 23.15
N ALA A 39 -28.49 -17.46 24.33
CA ALA A 39 -27.48 -16.88 25.19
C ALA A 39 -26.23 -16.52 24.36
N ALA A 40 -25.76 -15.29 24.48
CA ALA A 40 -24.58 -14.81 23.86
C ALA A 40 -23.39 -15.62 24.39
N ASP A 41 -22.88 -16.53 23.56
CA ASP A 41 -21.60 -17.18 23.79
C ASP A 41 -20.50 -16.13 23.59
N GLN A 42 -19.90 -15.73 24.67
CA GLN A 42 -18.82 -14.73 24.73
C GLN A 42 -17.49 -15.23 24.10
N SER A 43 -17.47 -16.45 23.58
CA SER A 43 -16.23 -17.05 23.03
C SER A 43 -15.84 -16.56 21.65
N ASN A 44 -16.75 -15.88 20.91
CA ASN A 44 -16.48 -15.45 19.52
C ASN A 44 -15.92 -14.01 19.39
N THR A 45 -15.92 -13.24 20.49
CA THR A 45 -15.36 -11.88 20.44
C THR A 45 -13.82 -11.86 20.52
N ASP A 46 -13.22 -12.95 21.03
CA ASP A 46 -11.76 -13.05 21.12
C ASP A 46 -11.09 -13.38 19.79
N SER A 47 -11.80 -14.03 18.86
CA SER A 47 -11.28 -14.28 17.50
C SER A 47 -11.19 -13.02 16.66
N LEU A 48 -12.02 -12.00 16.90
CA LEU A 48 -11.95 -10.70 16.22
C LEU A 48 -10.92 -9.76 16.85
N LYS A 49 -10.57 -9.97 18.11
CA LYS A 49 -9.48 -9.24 18.77
C LYS A 49 -8.09 -9.61 18.22
N GLY A 50 -7.91 -10.81 17.68
CA GLY A 50 -6.67 -11.24 17.04
C GLY A 50 -6.32 -10.51 15.75
N VAL A 51 -7.26 -9.86 15.07
CA VAL A 51 -7.04 -9.08 13.84
C VAL A 51 -6.67 -7.61 14.14
N SER A 52 -6.84 -7.18 15.39
CA SER A 52 -6.76 -5.75 15.76
C SER A 52 -5.44 -5.30 16.40
N LEU A 53 -4.47 -6.15 16.65
CA LEU A 53 -3.33 -5.78 17.51
C LEU A 53 -1.97 -6.21 16.96
N PHE A 54 -1.67 -5.93 15.71
CA PHE A 54 -0.28 -5.76 15.33
C PHE A 54 0.14 -4.33 15.69
N ASN A 55 0.54 -4.12 16.94
CA ASN A 55 1.11 -2.85 17.43
C ASN A 55 2.60 -2.71 17.10
N GLY A 56 3.13 -3.54 16.19
CA GLY A 56 4.51 -3.52 15.75
C GLY A 56 4.67 -2.76 14.44
N SER A 57 5.80 -2.10 14.28
CA SER A 57 6.27 -1.60 12.98
C SER A 57 7.36 -2.53 12.44
N TRP A 58 7.56 -2.51 11.13
CA TRP A 58 8.63 -3.25 10.46
C TRP A 58 9.62 -2.29 9.82
N THR A 59 10.91 -2.56 9.98
CA THR A 59 11.92 -1.90 9.16
C THR A 59 11.90 -2.51 7.77
N VAL A 60 11.69 -1.68 6.76
CA VAL A 60 11.58 -2.11 5.35
C VAL A 60 12.42 -1.22 4.44
N ALA A 61 12.82 -1.78 3.29
CA ALA A 61 13.19 -1.01 2.10
C ALA A 61 12.17 -1.29 1.00
N ILE A 62 11.97 -0.34 0.11
CA ILE A 62 11.00 -0.42 -0.98
C ILE A 62 11.76 -0.30 -2.29
N GLN A 63 11.68 -1.32 -3.13
CA GLN A 63 12.30 -1.32 -4.46
C GLN A 63 11.23 -1.09 -5.52
N ALA A 64 11.45 -0.11 -6.38
CA ALA A 64 10.56 0.22 -7.48
C ALA A 64 10.80 -0.66 -8.72
N ALA A 65 9.92 -0.56 -9.72
CA ALA A 65 9.99 -1.34 -10.96
C ALA A 65 11.28 -1.12 -11.79
N ASN A 66 11.96 0.01 -11.59
CA ASN A 66 13.26 0.30 -12.19
C ASN A 66 14.44 -0.37 -11.46
N LEU A 67 14.17 -1.26 -10.49
CA LEU A 67 15.12 -1.94 -9.62
C LEU A 67 15.91 -1.01 -8.69
N GLN A 68 15.51 0.27 -8.58
CA GLN A 68 16.11 1.21 -7.65
C GLN A 68 15.31 1.24 -6.35
N TYR A 69 16.00 1.47 -5.25
CA TYR A 69 15.37 1.64 -3.94
C TYR A 69 14.83 3.06 -3.76
N VAL A 70 13.70 3.13 -3.10
CA VAL A 70 13.10 4.38 -2.64
C VAL A 70 13.94 4.94 -1.51
N SER A 71 14.27 6.22 -1.62
CA SER A 71 15.07 6.98 -0.65
C SER A 71 14.29 8.20 -0.19
N ALA A 72 14.28 8.45 1.12
CA ALA A 72 13.83 9.71 1.68
C ALA A 72 15.04 10.61 1.94
N GLU A 73 15.24 11.59 1.09
CA GLU A 73 16.38 12.49 1.16
C GLU A 73 16.25 13.47 2.35
N PRO A 74 17.35 14.06 2.85
CA PRO A 74 17.31 15.04 3.94
C PRO A 74 16.42 16.25 3.62
N SER A 75 16.25 16.61 2.36
CA SER A 75 15.34 17.64 1.88
C SER A 75 13.86 17.31 2.09
N GLY A 76 13.54 16.04 2.39
CA GLY A 76 12.18 15.51 2.43
C GLY A 76 11.70 14.94 1.09
N ASN A 77 12.43 15.06 0.01
CA ASN A 77 12.07 14.45 -1.26
C ASN A 77 12.11 12.93 -1.17
N VAL A 78 11.13 12.27 -1.77
CA VAL A 78 11.07 10.81 -1.85
C VAL A 78 11.29 10.39 -3.30
N VAL A 79 12.40 9.68 -3.54
CA VAL A 79 12.91 9.36 -4.89
C VAL A 79 13.23 7.87 -5.02
N ALA A 80 13.14 7.30 -6.22
CA ALA A 80 13.54 5.91 -6.51
C ALA A 80 14.76 5.89 -7.41
N ASN A 81 15.95 6.13 -6.84
CA ASN A 81 17.20 6.31 -7.58
C ASN A 81 18.45 5.71 -6.91
N ARG A 82 18.28 4.84 -5.91
CA ARG A 82 19.41 4.21 -5.21
C ARG A 82 19.56 2.75 -5.59
N SER A 83 20.81 2.33 -5.81
CA SER A 83 21.13 0.93 -6.12
C SER A 83 21.40 0.06 -4.89
N ALA A 84 21.53 0.66 -3.71
CA ALA A 84 21.79 -0.01 -2.45
C ALA A 84 20.93 0.56 -1.31
N VAL A 85 20.73 -0.25 -0.27
CA VAL A 85 19.98 0.15 0.93
C VAL A 85 20.94 0.64 1.99
N ASN A 86 20.84 1.92 2.34
CA ASN A 86 21.48 2.58 3.47
C ASN A 86 20.40 3.16 4.40
N GLU A 87 20.71 4.15 5.20
CA GLU A 87 19.75 4.71 6.16
C GLU A 87 18.62 5.50 5.47
N TRP A 88 18.86 6.11 4.31
CA TRP A 88 17.84 6.87 3.59
C TRP A 88 16.82 5.99 2.86
N GLU A 89 17.17 4.73 2.60
CA GLU A 89 16.32 3.74 1.96
C GLU A 89 15.55 2.88 2.96
N LYS A 90 15.78 3.08 4.26
CA LYS A 90 15.06 2.39 5.33
C LYS A 90 13.87 3.19 5.81
N PHE A 91 12.75 2.51 5.90
CA PHE A 91 11.50 3.06 6.41
C PHE A 91 10.97 2.16 7.53
N GLU A 92 10.19 2.76 8.40
CA GLU A 92 9.33 2.06 9.34
C GLU A 92 7.94 1.95 8.71
N LEU A 93 7.49 0.73 8.43
CA LEU A 93 6.14 0.43 7.96
C LEU A 93 5.25 0.24 9.19
N ILE A 94 4.29 1.13 9.39
CA ILE A 94 3.50 1.25 10.62
C ILE A 94 2.03 1.00 10.30
N PRO A 95 1.39 -0.03 10.91
CA PRO A 95 -0.07 -0.21 10.82
C PRO A 95 -0.78 0.98 11.50
N THR A 96 -1.83 1.49 10.87
CA THR A 96 -2.57 2.65 11.41
C THR A 96 -3.82 2.28 12.22
N GLY A 97 -4.04 0.98 12.45
CA GLY A 97 -5.22 0.47 13.14
C GLY A 97 -6.45 0.25 12.25
N GLU A 98 -6.39 0.68 11.01
CA GLU A 98 -7.41 0.43 9.98
C GLU A 98 -6.97 -0.75 9.10
N LEU A 99 -7.93 -1.51 8.56
CA LEU A 99 -7.65 -2.72 7.77
C LEU A 99 -6.81 -2.38 6.52
N TYR A 100 -5.70 -3.11 6.34
CA TYR A 100 -4.74 -2.93 5.23
C TYR A 100 -4.15 -1.53 5.09
N THR A 101 -4.27 -0.69 6.11
CA THR A 101 -3.85 0.71 6.08
C THR A 101 -2.56 0.90 6.88
N PHE A 102 -1.61 1.56 6.25
CA PHE A 102 -0.26 1.76 6.79
C PHE A 102 0.19 3.20 6.61
N ALA A 103 1.22 3.55 7.38
CA ALA A 103 2.05 4.74 7.18
C ALA A 103 3.52 4.35 7.03
N LEU A 104 4.30 5.19 6.39
CA LEU A 104 5.75 5.05 6.29
C LEU A 104 6.42 6.18 7.06
N LYS A 105 7.39 5.83 7.90
CA LYS A 105 8.27 6.80 8.57
C LYS A 105 9.69 6.60 8.08
N ALA A 106 10.29 7.63 7.49
CA ALA A 106 11.66 7.58 7.02
C ALA A 106 12.64 7.52 8.21
N LYS A 107 13.57 6.57 8.20
CA LYS A 107 14.59 6.45 9.26
C LYS A 107 15.63 7.56 9.19
N SER A 108 15.87 8.09 8.00
CA SER A 108 16.86 9.14 7.74
C SER A 108 16.58 10.44 8.48
N ASN A 109 15.31 10.86 8.59
CA ASN A 109 14.93 12.13 9.16
C ASN A 109 13.82 12.04 10.24
N GLY A 110 13.30 10.83 10.49
CA GLY A 110 12.25 10.59 11.47
C GLY A 110 10.87 11.15 11.08
N LYS A 111 10.67 11.53 9.81
CA LYS A 111 9.42 12.11 9.31
C LYS A 111 8.55 11.07 8.60
N TYR A 112 7.24 11.29 8.64
CA TYR A 112 6.29 10.47 7.91
C TYR A 112 6.21 10.90 6.46
N VAL A 113 6.03 9.91 5.58
CA VAL A 113 5.79 10.12 4.16
C VAL A 113 4.34 10.55 3.98
N SER A 114 4.14 11.69 3.30
CA SER A 114 2.86 12.27 2.98
C SER A 114 2.57 12.15 1.49
N PHE A 115 1.34 11.78 1.17
CA PHE A 115 0.80 11.67 -0.19
C PHE A 115 -0.18 12.82 -0.41
N GLU A 116 0.35 13.93 -0.89
CA GLU A 116 -0.42 15.17 -1.01
C GLU A 116 -1.50 15.08 -2.09
N GLN A 117 -2.53 15.90 -1.99
CA GLN A 117 -3.67 15.92 -2.91
C GLN A 117 -3.25 16.20 -4.36
N ASN A 118 -2.21 16.99 -4.56
CA ASN A 118 -1.64 17.30 -5.87
C ASN A 118 -0.79 16.15 -6.45
N GLY A 119 -0.64 15.05 -5.70
CA GLY A 119 0.12 13.88 -6.08
C GLY A 119 1.60 13.91 -5.71
N ARG A 120 2.06 14.95 -5.02
CA ARG A 120 3.44 15.00 -4.49
C ARG A 120 3.62 14.01 -3.35
N VAL A 121 4.78 13.36 -3.30
CA VAL A 121 5.17 12.44 -2.22
C VAL A 121 6.39 13.00 -1.51
N VAL A 122 6.26 13.26 -0.21
CA VAL A 122 7.31 13.89 0.61
C VAL A 122 7.40 13.28 2.00
N ALA A 123 8.59 13.26 2.60
CA ALA A 123 8.85 12.78 3.96
C ALA A 123 9.16 13.98 4.88
N ASP A 124 8.15 14.76 5.24
CA ASP A 124 8.30 16.00 5.99
C ASP A 124 7.31 16.17 7.17
N ARG A 125 6.39 15.23 7.38
CA ARG A 125 5.37 15.32 8.43
C ARG A 125 5.84 14.72 9.75
N THR A 126 5.37 15.30 10.86
CA THR A 126 5.72 14.89 12.23
C THR A 126 4.67 13.96 12.86
N SER A 127 3.51 13.84 12.26
CA SER A 127 2.39 13.00 12.73
C SER A 127 1.67 12.33 11.56
N ILE A 128 0.92 11.26 11.86
CA ILE A 128 0.08 10.55 10.90
C ILE A 128 -1.28 11.22 10.86
N GLY A 129 -1.63 11.81 9.72
CA GLY A 129 -2.97 12.28 9.38
C GLY A 129 -3.55 11.50 8.21
N ALA A 130 -4.51 12.07 7.49
CA ALA A 130 -5.13 11.43 6.34
C ALA A 130 -4.17 11.28 5.14
N TRP A 131 -3.22 12.19 5.00
CA TRP A 131 -2.28 12.20 3.88
C TRP A 131 -1.09 11.25 4.06
N GLU A 132 -0.85 10.77 5.26
CA GLU A 132 0.23 9.83 5.58
C GLU A 132 -0.22 8.38 5.50
N LYS A 133 -1.51 8.14 5.26
CA LYS A 133 -2.09 6.80 5.17
C LYS A 133 -2.19 6.31 3.74
N PHE A 134 -1.87 5.04 3.54
CA PHE A 134 -2.05 4.34 2.26
C PHE A 134 -2.54 2.91 2.49
N ILE A 135 -3.21 2.37 1.48
CA ILE A 135 -3.59 0.96 1.45
C ILE A 135 -2.48 0.18 0.74
N LEU A 136 -2.11 -0.94 1.31
CA LEU A 136 -1.15 -1.87 0.74
C LEU A 136 -1.88 -3.07 0.15
N TYR A 137 -1.83 -3.20 -1.18
CA TYR A 137 -2.41 -4.33 -1.90
C TYR A 137 -1.34 -5.31 -2.32
N ASN A 138 -1.67 -6.62 -2.32
CA ASN A 138 -0.85 -7.63 -2.97
C ASN A 138 -0.93 -7.44 -4.50
N GLY A 139 0.20 -7.28 -5.16
CA GLY A 139 0.31 -7.03 -6.60
C GLY A 139 0.24 -8.29 -7.48
N GLY A 140 -0.16 -9.43 -6.90
CA GLY A 140 -0.34 -10.70 -7.61
C GLY A 140 0.85 -11.68 -7.49
N ASP A 141 1.88 -11.31 -6.76
CA ASP A 141 3.02 -12.13 -6.35
C ASP A 141 3.29 -11.82 -4.87
N ASN A 142 3.77 -12.80 -4.10
CA ASN A 142 3.97 -12.69 -2.64
C ASN A 142 4.99 -11.62 -2.22
N ARG A 143 5.70 -11.00 -3.14
CA ARG A 143 6.67 -9.93 -2.89
C ARG A 143 6.34 -8.62 -3.57
N ILE A 144 5.37 -8.61 -4.49
CA ILE A 144 4.97 -7.43 -5.23
C ILE A 144 3.77 -6.80 -4.55
N TYR A 145 3.86 -5.52 -4.30
CA TYR A 145 2.83 -4.71 -3.66
C TYR A 145 2.50 -3.49 -4.52
N VAL A 146 1.27 -3.02 -4.35
CA VAL A 146 0.78 -1.77 -4.92
C VAL A 146 0.29 -0.90 -3.78
N LEU A 147 0.71 0.35 -3.76
CA LEU A 147 0.38 1.32 -2.74
C LEU A 147 -0.63 2.33 -3.27
N GLN A 148 -1.74 2.54 -2.56
CA GLN A 148 -2.76 3.53 -2.91
C GLN A 148 -2.91 4.55 -1.79
N ALA A 149 -2.65 5.82 -2.09
CA ALA A 149 -2.83 6.91 -1.14
C ALA A 149 -4.31 7.09 -0.75
N LEU A 150 -4.62 7.19 0.54
CA LEU A 150 -5.98 7.46 1.00
C LEU A 150 -6.41 8.91 0.74
N SER A 151 -5.48 9.84 0.71
CA SER A 151 -5.73 11.27 0.55
C SER A 151 -6.42 11.63 -0.77
N ASN A 152 -6.07 10.94 -1.87
CA ASN A 152 -6.58 11.24 -3.21
C ASN A 152 -7.04 10.00 -4.01
N GLY A 153 -6.95 8.78 -3.41
CA GLY A 153 -7.32 7.53 -4.05
C GLY A 153 -6.42 7.10 -5.22
N ARG A 154 -5.23 7.71 -5.36
CA ARG A 154 -4.30 7.42 -6.46
C ARG A 154 -3.23 6.43 -6.05
N PHE A 155 -2.75 5.68 -7.04
CA PHE A 155 -1.63 4.77 -6.84
C PHE A 155 -0.32 5.53 -6.85
N ILE A 156 0.59 5.08 -5.97
CA ILE A 156 1.96 5.58 -5.93
C ILE A 156 2.71 4.99 -7.12
N SER A 157 3.43 5.85 -7.84
CA SER A 157 4.17 5.54 -9.06
C SER A 157 5.61 6.00 -8.97
N ALA A 158 6.52 5.18 -9.49
CA ALA A 158 7.92 5.53 -9.72
C ALA A 158 8.23 5.71 -11.22
N ASN A 159 7.26 6.20 -11.99
CA ASN A 159 7.30 6.30 -13.45
C ASN A 159 8.42 7.21 -13.94
N GLY A 160 9.46 6.61 -14.49
CA GLY A 160 10.49 7.26 -15.35
C GLY A 160 11.24 8.42 -14.73
N GLY A 161 10.81 8.86 -13.56
CA GLY A 161 11.37 9.98 -12.81
C GLY A 161 12.19 9.50 -11.62
N ARG A 162 12.85 10.46 -11.01
CA ARG A 162 13.52 10.24 -9.74
C ARG A 162 12.56 10.33 -8.58
N GLU A 163 11.52 11.18 -8.69
CA GLU A 163 10.54 11.43 -7.63
C GLU A 163 9.36 10.46 -7.72
N LEU A 164 8.90 10.01 -6.57
CA LEU A 164 7.64 9.29 -6.48
C LEU A 164 6.47 10.26 -6.61
N THR A 165 5.39 9.78 -7.22
CA THR A 165 4.13 10.53 -7.33
C THR A 165 2.96 9.66 -6.90
N ALA A 166 1.88 10.27 -6.38
CA ALA A 166 0.61 9.64 -6.06
C ALA A 166 -0.48 10.20 -6.98
N ASN A 167 -0.36 9.96 -8.30
CA ASN A 167 -1.24 10.53 -9.30
C ASN A 167 -1.76 9.53 -10.35
N SER A 168 -1.40 8.25 -10.26
CA SER A 168 -1.86 7.23 -11.18
C SER A 168 -3.26 6.71 -10.82
N TYR A 169 -4.15 6.62 -11.81
CA TYR A 169 -5.49 6.03 -11.64
C TYR A 169 -5.50 4.50 -11.78
N VAL A 170 -4.43 3.94 -12.34
CA VAL A 170 -4.34 2.51 -12.66
C VAL A 170 -3.01 1.97 -12.16
N ALA A 171 -3.05 0.79 -11.55
CA ALA A 171 -1.85 0.08 -11.13
C ALA A 171 -1.22 -0.65 -12.33
N GLY A 172 -0.24 -0.03 -12.95
CA GLY A 172 0.59 -0.59 -14.01
C GLY A 172 1.92 -1.16 -13.49
N SER A 173 2.92 -1.21 -14.36
CA SER A 173 4.27 -1.69 -13.98
C SER A 173 5.00 -0.72 -13.04
N TRP A 174 4.80 0.57 -13.21
CA TRP A 174 5.47 1.61 -12.41
C TRP A 174 4.87 1.79 -11.01
N GLU A 175 3.71 1.23 -10.74
CA GLU A 175 3.03 1.21 -9.45
C GLU A 175 3.33 -0.06 -8.66
N ARG A 176 4.21 -0.93 -9.16
CA ARG A 176 4.62 -2.17 -8.50
C ARG A 176 5.92 -1.97 -7.74
N PHE A 177 5.91 -2.39 -6.49
CA PHE A 177 7.03 -2.30 -5.58
C PHE A 177 7.30 -3.65 -4.93
N VAL A 178 8.57 -3.90 -4.64
CA VAL A 178 9.00 -5.01 -3.78
C VAL A 178 9.30 -4.46 -2.40
N ILE A 179 8.73 -5.06 -1.36
CA ILE A 179 9.03 -4.70 0.05
C ILE A 179 10.03 -5.72 0.58
N VAL A 180 11.17 -5.22 1.04
CA VAL A 180 12.24 -5.99 1.67
C VAL A 180 12.21 -5.71 3.16
N TYR A 181 12.07 -6.74 3.98
CA TYR A 181 12.02 -6.66 5.44
C TYR A 181 13.40 -6.92 6.07
N PHE A 182 13.67 -6.24 7.23
CA PHE A 182 14.91 -6.37 7.99
C PHE A 182 14.65 -6.77 9.43
#